data_deb2e7b578780a9a81fb5881c9e788f4
#
_entry.id   deb2e7b578780a9a81fb5881c9e788f4
#
_cell.length_a   1.000
_cell.length_b   1.000
_cell.length_c   1.000
_cell.angle_alpha   90.00
_cell.angle_beta   90.00
_cell.angle_gamma   90.00
#
_symmetry.space_group_name_H-M   'P 1'
#
loop_
_entity.id
_entity.type
_entity.pdbx_description
1 polymer ?
#
loop_
_entity_poly.entity_id
_entity_poly.type
_entity_poly.pdbx_seq_one_letter_code
_entity_poly.pdbx_strand_id
1 'polypeptide(L)'
;MTATLIKNIGKIYGIHDKQFLKGSAMSFSGIIENGYIVIENDKISSFGPMDQAPENVGNVIDADGGLVMPAWCDSHTHIVYAASREGEYTLRLKGATYEEIAANGGGILNSAKKLQQTSEDDLFESASLRLNEIMASGTGAIEIKSGYGLTTEDELKMLRVIRKLKENSPAVIKATFLGAHAIPAAYQDNRNKYIDLIINEMIPKVAGEGLADYCDVFCDKGFFTTAETDIILKSASKYGLKAKIHANELANSGGVQIGIKNKAISVDHLERIGDEEINALLSSNTIPTVLPSCSFFLNIPFAPARMMIDSGLGIALATDFNPGSSPSGNIPLLMALACNHMRLTPQETFHGVTINGAAAMEISHSLGSIFPGKIANLIITKKIPSLDYFIYAFGTNHISKVILKGKLLHTY
;
A
#
# COMPACT_ATOMS: atom_id res chain seq x y z
N MET A 1 -26.27 -21.73 -4.67
CA MET A 1 -25.22 -20.69 -4.72
C MET A 1 -25.75 -19.61 -5.65
N THR A 2 -25.80 -18.36 -5.19
CA THR A 2 -26.30 -17.25 -6.01
C THR A 2 -25.14 -16.66 -6.80
N ALA A 3 -25.13 -16.87 -8.12
CA ALA A 3 -24.20 -16.20 -9.02
C ALA A 3 -24.65 -14.75 -9.24
N THR A 4 -23.71 -13.85 -9.46
CA THR A 4 -23.93 -12.43 -9.81
C THR A 4 -23.35 -12.16 -11.20
N LEU A 5 -24.15 -11.64 -12.10
CA LEU A 5 -23.71 -11.16 -13.42
C LEU A 5 -23.52 -9.64 -13.38
N ILE A 6 -22.32 -9.19 -13.71
CA ILE A 6 -22.08 -7.76 -14.06
C ILE A 6 -22.21 -7.67 -15.58
N LYS A 7 -23.16 -6.89 -16.06
CA LYS A 7 -23.46 -6.73 -17.50
C LYS A 7 -23.26 -5.28 -17.96
N ASN A 8 -23.34 -5.09 -19.29
CA ASN A 8 -23.23 -3.78 -19.93
C ASN A 8 -21.93 -3.05 -19.54
N ILE A 9 -20.82 -3.78 -19.43
CA ILE A 9 -19.52 -3.24 -19.11
C ILE A 9 -18.94 -2.59 -20.36
N GLY A 10 -18.64 -1.28 -20.32
CA GLY A 10 -18.03 -0.59 -21.45
C GLY A 10 -16.65 -1.15 -21.81
N LYS A 11 -15.76 -1.28 -20.81
CA LYS A 11 -14.45 -1.93 -20.96
C LYS A 11 -14.06 -2.63 -19.67
N ILE A 12 -13.47 -3.83 -19.79
CA ILE A 12 -12.88 -4.58 -18.69
C ILE A 12 -11.35 -4.40 -18.79
N TYR A 13 -10.71 -3.90 -17.73
CA TYR A 13 -9.25 -3.73 -17.64
C TYR A 13 -8.62 -4.71 -16.66
N GLY A 14 -7.33 -4.97 -16.84
CA GLY A 14 -6.56 -5.81 -15.91
C GLY A 14 -6.77 -7.30 -16.09
N ILE A 15 -7.08 -7.73 -17.32
CA ILE A 15 -7.28 -9.15 -17.67
C ILE A 15 -5.93 -9.79 -17.93
N HIS A 16 -5.44 -10.61 -16.99
CA HIS A 16 -4.25 -11.45 -17.15
C HIS A 16 -4.10 -12.44 -15.99
N ASP A 17 -3.31 -13.49 -16.22
CA ASP A 17 -2.96 -14.56 -15.27
C ASP A 17 -1.63 -14.29 -14.52
N LYS A 18 -0.89 -13.25 -14.89
CA LYS A 18 0.41 -12.92 -14.30
C LYS A 18 0.25 -12.53 -12.84
N GLN A 19 1.26 -12.83 -12.03
CA GLN A 19 1.31 -12.45 -10.62
C GLN A 19 2.16 -11.22 -10.35
N PHE A 20 2.98 -10.81 -11.31
CA PHE A 20 3.81 -9.61 -11.27
C PHE A 20 4.20 -9.19 -12.69
N LEU A 21 4.19 -7.89 -12.96
CA LEU A 21 4.54 -7.32 -14.26
C LEU A 21 5.83 -6.51 -14.16
N LYS A 22 6.73 -6.67 -15.13
CA LYS A 22 8.05 -6.02 -15.17
C LYS A 22 8.28 -5.30 -16.51
N GLY A 23 9.03 -4.20 -16.47
CA GLY A 23 9.45 -3.47 -17.66
C GLY A 23 8.27 -3.15 -18.58
N SER A 24 8.42 -3.38 -19.87
CA SER A 24 7.40 -3.12 -20.89
C SER A 24 6.08 -3.88 -20.68
N ALA A 25 6.09 -4.99 -19.93
CA ALA A 25 4.85 -5.69 -19.61
C ALA A 25 3.92 -4.88 -18.72
N MET A 26 4.42 -3.88 -17.99
CA MET A 26 3.58 -2.95 -17.22
C MET A 26 2.73 -2.03 -18.10
N SER A 27 3.06 -1.86 -19.37
CA SER A 27 2.29 -1.04 -20.33
C SER A 27 1.19 -1.85 -21.03
N PHE A 28 1.13 -3.17 -20.81
CA PHE A 28 0.15 -4.04 -21.46
C PHE A 28 -1.10 -4.19 -20.60
N SER A 29 -2.27 -3.91 -21.16
CA SER A 29 -3.57 -4.25 -20.57
C SER A 29 -4.34 -5.15 -21.51
N GLY A 30 -4.71 -6.36 -21.06
CA GLY A 30 -5.80 -7.10 -21.67
C GLY A 30 -7.09 -6.29 -21.49
N ILE A 31 -7.78 -6.00 -22.59
CA ILE A 31 -9.04 -5.23 -22.58
C ILE A 31 -10.11 -6.02 -23.33
N ILE A 32 -11.30 -6.12 -22.73
CA ILE A 32 -12.51 -6.57 -23.43
C ILE A 32 -13.48 -5.40 -23.49
N GLU A 33 -13.91 -5.01 -24.68
CA GLU A 33 -14.95 -4.01 -24.89
C GLU A 33 -16.32 -4.65 -24.90
N ASN A 34 -17.34 -3.93 -24.41
CA ASN A 34 -18.71 -4.42 -24.29
C ASN A 34 -18.77 -5.82 -23.67
N GLY A 35 -18.39 -5.92 -22.41
CA GLY A 35 -18.17 -7.19 -21.73
C GLY A 35 -19.16 -7.50 -20.61
N TYR A 36 -18.97 -8.71 -20.06
CA TYR A 36 -19.62 -9.17 -18.83
C TYR A 36 -18.60 -9.84 -17.90
N ILE A 37 -18.95 -9.93 -16.60
CA ILE A 37 -18.23 -10.73 -15.60
C ILE A 37 -19.28 -11.51 -14.80
N VAL A 38 -19.01 -12.80 -14.55
CA VAL A 38 -19.77 -13.64 -13.61
C VAL A 38 -18.98 -13.85 -12.35
N ILE A 39 -19.64 -13.63 -11.23
CA ILE A 39 -19.10 -13.88 -9.88
C ILE A 39 -19.88 -15.03 -9.28
N GLU A 40 -19.19 -16.05 -8.79
CA GLU A 40 -19.76 -17.15 -8.02
C GLU A 40 -19.14 -17.17 -6.61
N ASN A 41 -19.97 -17.07 -5.61
CA ASN A 41 -19.55 -16.84 -4.22
C ASN A 41 -18.77 -15.52 -4.09
N ASP A 42 -17.47 -15.60 -3.82
CA ASP A 42 -16.54 -14.46 -3.70
C ASP A 42 -15.54 -14.34 -4.87
N LYS A 43 -15.67 -15.22 -5.90
CA LYS A 43 -14.67 -15.35 -6.97
C LYS A 43 -15.23 -15.02 -8.35
N ILE A 44 -14.34 -14.53 -9.21
CA ILE A 44 -14.59 -14.41 -10.64
C ILE A 44 -14.68 -15.83 -11.22
N SER A 45 -15.82 -16.17 -11.79
CA SER A 45 -16.06 -17.48 -12.44
C SER A 45 -15.72 -17.40 -13.93
N SER A 46 -16.25 -16.39 -14.63
CA SER A 46 -16.01 -16.17 -16.05
C SER A 46 -16.16 -14.69 -16.42
N PHE A 47 -15.66 -14.33 -17.59
CA PHE A 47 -15.86 -13.03 -18.23
C PHE A 47 -15.73 -13.17 -19.75
N GLY A 48 -16.26 -12.24 -20.50
CA GLY A 48 -16.19 -12.26 -21.97
C GLY A 48 -16.95 -11.10 -22.61
N PRO A 49 -17.08 -11.10 -23.95
CA PRO A 49 -17.94 -10.19 -24.70
C PRO A 49 -19.40 -10.36 -24.32
N MET A 50 -20.20 -9.29 -24.33
CA MET A 50 -21.58 -9.27 -23.81
C MET A 50 -22.53 -10.21 -24.56
N ASP A 51 -22.28 -10.49 -25.84
CA ASP A 51 -23.06 -11.43 -26.65
C ASP A 51 -22.87 -12.90 -26.23
N GLN A 52 -21.89 -13.20 -25.38
CA GLN A 52 -21.61 -14.51 -24.78
C GLN A 52 -22.05 -14.57 -23.31
N ALA A 53 -22.71 -13.53 -22.80
CA ALA A 53 -23.14 -13.50 -21.40
C ALA A 53 -24.17 -14.61 -21.13
N PRO A 54 -24.02 -15.33 -19.97
CA PRO A 54 -24.99 -16.36 -19.63
C PRO A 54 -26.36 -15.77 -19.31
N GLU A 55 -27.40 -16.44 -19.77
CA GLU A 55 -28.77 -16.16 -19.41
C GLU A 55 -29.12 -16.73 -18.02
N ASN A 56 -30.13 -16.18 -17.36
CA ASN A 56 -30.69 -16.70 -16.10
C ASN A 56 -29.71 -16.77 -14.90
N VAL A 57 -28.84 -15.77 -14.75
CA VAL A 57 -28.03 -15.58 -13.54
C VAL A 57 -28.85 -14.91 -12.45
N GLY A 58 -28.73 -15.39 -11.19
CA GLY A 58 -29.64 -15.00 -10.10
C GLY A 58 -29.61 -13.50 -9.75
N ASN A 59 -28.41 -12.90 -9.56
CA ASN A 59 -28.26 -11.47 -9.30
C ASN A 59 -27.67 -10.77 -10.51
N VAL A 60 -28.09 -9.53 -10.75
CA VAL A 60 -27.58 -8.71 -11.87
C VAL A 60 -27.15 -7.35 -11.36
N ILE A 61 -25.93 -6.95 -11.72
CA ILE A 61 -25.40 -5.59 -11.54
C ILE A 61 -25.20 -5.00 -12.94
N ASP A 62 -25.86 -3.87 -13.22
CA ASP A 62 -25.65 -3.14 -14.45
C ASP A 62 -24.48 -2.17 -14.28
N ALA A 63 -23.45 -2.27 -15.15
CA ALA A 63 -22.32 -1.37 -15.18
C ALA A 63 -22.57 -0.08 -15.96
N ASP A 64 -23.72 0.03 -16.65
CA ASP A 64 -24.18 1.26 -17.33
C ASP A 64 -23.15 1.82 -18.36
N GLY A 65 -22.38 0.95 -19.00
CA GLY A 65 -21.31 1.34 -19.91
C GLY A 65 -20.05 1.85 -19.20
N GLY A 66 -19.96 1.73 -17.88
CA GLY A 66 -18.75 2.06 -17.09
C GLY A 66 -17.61 1.07 -17.33
N LEU A 67 -16.42 1.46 -16.90
CA LEU A 67 -15.26 0.57 -16.86
C LEU A 67 -15.37 -0.37 -15.66
N VAL A 68 -14.89 -1.60 -15.82
CA VAL A 68 -14.67 -2.53 -14.69
C VAL A 68 -13.20 -2.88 -14.61
N MET A 69 -12.65 -2.78 -13.41
CA MET A 69 -11.24 -3.02 -13.13
C MET A 69 -11.05 -3.65 -11.74
N PRO A 70 -9.90 -4.32 -11.46
CA PRO A 70 -9.57 -4.78 -10.12
C PRO A 70 -9.58 -3.63 -9.12
N ALA A 71 -10.04 -3.89 -7.89
CA ALA A 71 -9.88 -2.97 -6.78
C ALA A 71 -8.40 -2.74 -6.45
N TRP A 72 -8.08 -1.57 -5.91
CA TRP A 72 -6.72 -1.16 -5.58
C TRP A 72 -6.10 -2.03 -4.50
N CYS A 73 -4.80 -2.25 -4.62
CA CYS A 73 -3.95 -2.98 -3.68
C CYS A 73 -2.88 -2.02 -3.16
N ASP A 74 -3.13 -1.39 -2.02
CA ASP A 74 -2.27 -0.39 -1.41
C ASP A 74 -1.27 -1.06 -0.46
N SER A 75 -0.03 -1.22 -0.91
CA SER A 75 0.99 -2.05 -0.25
C SER A 75 1.84 -1.32 0.80
N HIS A 76 1.48 -0.07 1.15
CA HIS A 76 2.22 0.69 2.17
C HIS A 76 1.33 1.78 2.78
N THR A 77 0.87 1.58 4.02
CA THR A 77 0.12 2.57 4.77
C THR A 77 0.37 2.49 6.27
N HIS A 78 0.00 3.58 7.00
CA HIS A 78 0.05 3.69 8.45
C HIS A 78 -1.25 4.28 8.98
N ILE A 79 -2.41 3.76 8.54
CA ILE A 79 -3.72 4.35 8.88
C ILE A 79 -4.11 4.23 10.35
N VAL A 80 -3.40 3.44 11.16
CA VAL A 80 -3.59 3.37 12.62
C VAL A 80 -2.73 4.44 13.28
N TYR A 81 -3.31 5.61 13.51
CA TYR A 81 -2.68 6.72 14.22
C TYR A 81 -3.71 7.51 15.04
N ALA A 82 -3.26 8.14 16.13
CA ALA A 82 -4.13 8.80 17.11
C ALA A 82 -4.62 10.19 16.66
N ALA A 83 -3.79 10.95 15.95
CA ALA A 83 -4.11 12.31 15.55
C ALA A 83 -3.39 12.71 14.26
N SER A 84 -3.99 13.63 13.53
CA SER A 84 -3.39 14.32 12.40
C SER A 84 -2.25 15.25 12.81
N ARG A 85 -1.47 15.70 11.83
CA ARG A 85 -0.30 16.57 12.02
C ARG A 85 -0.42 17.86 11.19
N GLU A 86 -1.65 18.37 10.98
CA GLU A 86 -1.94 19.59 10.21
C GLU A 86 -1.25 20.85 10.77
N GLY A 87 -1.02 20.90 12.08
CA GLY A 87 -0.25 21.99 12.69
C GLY A 87 1.21 22.00 12.21
N GLU A 88 1.85 20.84 12.10
CA GLU A 88 3.21 20.71 11.58
C GLU A 88 3.27 21.03 10.06
N TYR A 89 2.26 20.62 9.31
CA TYR A 89 2.11 21.03 7.91
C TYR A 89 2.09 22.54 7.75
N THR A 90 1.31 23.24 8.57
CA THR A 90 1.26 24.70 8.55
C THR A 90 2.61 25.35 8.91
N LEU A 91 3.37 24.80 9.87
CA LEU A 91 4.71 25.28 10.21
C LEU A 91 5.69 25.11 9.05
N ARG A 92 5.64 23.95 8.37
CA ARG A 92 6.46 23.67 7.19
C ARG A 92 6.17 24.64 6.04
N LEU A 93 4.90 24.95 5.78
CA LEU A 93 4.52 25.97 4.79
C LEU A 93 5.05 27.38 5.11
N LYS A 94 5.28 27.67 6.40
CA LYS A 94 5.91 28.91 6.87
C LYS A 94 7.43 28.88 6.84
N GLY A 95 8.03 27.79 6.34
CA GLY A 95 9.48 27.66 6.17
C GLY A 95 10.21 26.96 7.31
N ALA A 96 9.51 26.38 8.30
CA ALA A 96 10.16 25.61 9.34
C ALA A 96 10.78 24.32 8.76
N THR A 97 12.03 24.04 9.15
CA THR A 97 12.72 22.81 8.78
C THR A 97 12.19 21.61 9.55
N TYR A 98 12.52 20.40 9.06
CA TYR A 98 12.17 19.16 9.75
C TYR A 98 12.77 19.12 11.19
N GLU A 99 14.03 19.57 11.32
CA GLU A 99 14.75 19.64 12.59
C GLU A 99 14.09 20.62 13.56
N GLU A 100 13.64 21.79 13.09
CA GLU A 100 12.93 22.77 13.91
C GLU A 100 11.58 22.23 14.37
N ILE A 101 10.84 21.54 13.51
CA ILE A 101 9.56 20.89 13.86
C ILE A 101 9.80 19.80 14.90
N ALA A 102 10.81 18.94 14.69
CA ALA A 102 11.16 17.89 15.64
C ALA A 102 11.63 18.44 17.00
N ALA A 103 12.47 19.49 17.02
CA ALA A 103 12.92 20.16 18.24
C ALA A 103 11.77 20.79 19.04
N ASN A 104 10.71 21.23 18.35
CA ASN A 104 9.49 21.74 18.97
C ASN A 104 8.47 20.62 19.36
N GLY A 105 8.92 19.38 19.40
CA GLY A 105 8.13 18.24 19.85
C GLY A 105 7.20 17.67 18.78
N GLY A 106 7.45 17.94 17.50
CA GLY A 106 6.74 17.37 16.34
C GLY A 106 7.33 16.03 15.88
N GLY A 107 6.90 15.59 14.71
CA GLY A 107 7.42 14.37 14.06
C GLY A 107 6.80 13.07 14.59
N ILE A 108 7.48 11.94 14.30
CA ILE A 108 7.06 10.59 14.70
C ILE A 108 6.93 10.49 16.24
N LEU A 109 7.82 11.14 17.00
CA LEU A 109 7.80 11.10 18.46
C LEU A 109 6.55 11.76 19.04
N ASN A 110 6.03 12.84 18.43
CA ASN A 110 4.77 13.46 18.82
C ASN A 110 3.57 12.52 18.53
N SER A 111 3.57 11.90 17.38
CA SER A 111 2.55 10.90 17.04
C SER A 111 2.57 9.74 18.03
N ALA A 112 3.76 9.27 18.43
CA ALA A 112 3.91 8.21 19.43
C ALA A 112 3.34 8.64 20.80
N LYS A 113 3.69 9.84 21.28
CA LYS A 113 3.17 10.35 22.55
C LYS A 113 1.63 10.40 22.58
N LYS A 114 1.02 10.86 21.49
CA LYS A 114 -0.45 10.90 21.38
C LYS A 114 -1.04 9.50 21.35
N LEU A 115 -0.44 8.58 20.60
CA LEU A 115 -0.90 7.19 20.49
C LEU A 115 -0.81 6.45 21.83
N GLN A 116 0.25 6.66 22.60
CA GLN A 116 0.41 6.07 23.94
C GLN A 116 -0.71 6.45 24.90
N GLN A 117 -1.28 7.67 24.73
CA GLN A 117 -2.38 8.21 25.54
C GLN A 117 -3.78 7.84 25.01
N THR A 118 -3.88 7.24 23.82
CA THR A 118 -5.15 6.90 23.17
C THR A 118 -5.50 5.45 23.44
N SER A 119 -6.76 5.19 23.75
CA SER A 119 -7.26 3.83 23.99
C SER A 119 -7.22 2.99 22.71
N GLU A 120 -7.24 1.66 22.87
CA GLU A 120 -7.30 0.74 21.73
C GLU A 120 -8.62 0.91 20.95
N ASP A 121 -9.73 1.17 21.65
CA ASP A 121 -11.04 1.34 21.01
C ASP A 121 -11.13 2.66 20.22
N ASP A 122 -10.63 3.79 20.76
CA ASP A 122 -10.57 5.06 20.01
C ASP A 122 -9.67 4.95 18.77
N LEU A 123 -8.54 4.24 18.88
CA LEU A 123 -7.68 3.96 17.73
C LEU A 123 -8.40 3.11 16.67
N PHE A 124 -9.14 2.09 17.11
CA PHE A 124 -9.92 1.24 16.22
C PHE A 124 -11.03 2.03 15.51
N GLU A 125 -11.78 2.85 16.23
CA GLU A 125 -12.84 3.67 15.64
C GLU A 125 -12.28 4.63 14.58
N SER A 126 -11.23 5.39 14.93
CA SER A 126 -10.62 6.34 14.01
C SER A 126 -9.97 5.68 12.77
N ALA A 127 -9.32 4.54 12.95
CA ALA A 127 -8.74 3.78 11.85
C ALA A 127 -9.82 3.12 10.96
N SER A 128 -10.94 2.69 11.56
CA SER A 128 -12.10 2.15 10.83
C SER A 128 -12.72 3.19 9.90
N LEU A 129 -12.84 4.45 10.35
CA LEU A 129 -13.33 5.55 9.51
C LEU A 129 -12.43 5.75 8.28
N ARG A 130 -11.10 5.80 8.47
CA ARG A 130 -10.13 5.92 7.36
C ARG A 130 -10.20 4.72 6.41
N LEU A 131 -10.27 3.51 6.97
CA LEU A 131 -10.39 2.30 6.17
C LEU A 131 -11.68 2.29 5.33
N ASN A 132 -12.80 2.70 5.91
CA ASN A 132 -14.09 2.79 5.19
C ASN A 132 -14.03 3.83 4.06
N GLU A 133 -13.39 4.98 4.28
CA GLU A 133 -13.20 6.02 3.27
C GLU A 133 -12.40 5.50 2.07
N ILE A 134 -11.26 4.84 2.31
CA ILE A 134 -10.44 4.31 1.20
C ILE A 134 -11.08 3.11 0.51
N MET A 135 -11.82 2.26 1.23
CA MET A 135 -12.61 1.18 0.61
C MET A 135 -13.70 1.75 -0.31
N ALA A 136 -14.40 2.80 0.13
CA ALA A 136 -15.38 3.50 -0.70
C ALA A 136 -14.71 4.09 -1.97
N SER A 137 -13.43 4.48 -1.87
CA SER A 137 -12.62 4.95 -2.99
C SER A 137 -11.94 3.82 -3.80
N GLY A 138 -12.34 2.56 -3.58
CA GLY A 138 -11.94 1.40 -4.40
C GLY A 138 -10.77 0.57 -3.87
N THR A 139 -10.21 0.85 -2.68
CA THR A 139 -9.16 0.02 -2.10
C THR A 139 -9.75 -1.29 -1.57
N GLY A 140 -9.33 -2.40 -2.17
CA GLY A 140 -9.81 -3.75 -1.81
C GLY A 140 -8.79 -4.59 -1.05
N ALA A 141 -7.52 -4.16 -1.04
CA ALA A 141 -6.46 -4.77 -0.25
C ALA A 141 -5.50 -3.69 0.24
N ILE A 142 -4.99 -3.83 1.46
CA ILE A 142 -4.15 -2.83 2.11
C ILE A 142 -3.14 -3.48 3.04
N GLU A 143 -1.91 -2.96 3.05
CA GLU A 143 -0.94 -3.19 4.11
C GLU A 143 -1.01 -2.08 5.13
N ILE A 144 -1.12 -2.42 6.41
CA ILE A 144 -1.13 -1.46 7.52
C ILE A 144 0.06 -1.75 8.43
N LYS A 145 0.91 -0.74 8.60
CA LYS A 145 2.11 -0.80 9.45
C LYS A 145 1.81 -0.19 10.83
N SER A 146 2.41 -0.75 11.88
CA SER A 146 2.56 -0.09 13.18
C SER A 146 3.63 1.01 13.12
N GLY A 147 4.30 1.32 14.21
CA GLY A 147 5.47 2.22 14.21
C GLY A 147 5.24 3.58 14.87
N TYR A 148 4.05 3.82 15.42
CA TYR A 148 3.79 4.98 16.27
C TYR A 148 3.63 4.61 17.75
N GLY A 149 3.84 3.34 18.13
CA GLY A 149 3.85 2.91 19.52
C GLY A 149 5.16 3.23 20.21
N LEU A 150 6.25 2.78 19.61
CA LEU A 150 7.64 2.91 20.07
C LEU A 150 7.91 2.35 21.47
N THR A 151 6.95 1.63 22.04
CA THR A 151 7.07 0.78 23.24
C THR A 151 6.49 -0.60 22.92
N THR A 152 6.83 -1.61 23.71
CA THR A 152 6.28 -2.95 23.49
C THR A 152 4.76 -2.95 23.51
N GLU A 153 4.16 -2.38 24.56
CA GLU A 153 2.71 -2.44 24.74
C GLU A 153 1.95 -1.61 23.68
N ASP A 154 2.50 -0.46 23.26
CA ASP A 154 1.82 0.39 22.30
C ASP A 154 1.98 -0.11 20.85
N GLU A 155 3.11 -0.76 20.50
CA GLU A 155 3.23 -1.46 19.21
C GLU A 155 2.26 -2.65 19.13
N LEU A 156 2.14 -3.44 20.21
CA LEU A 156 1.15 -4.52 20.30
C LEU A 156 -0.29 -3.97 20.22
N LYS A 157 -0.58 -2.84 20.89
CA LYS A 157 -1.88 -2.15 20.80
C LYS A 157 -2.22 -1.80 19.35
N MET A 158 -1.30 -1.19 18.60
CA MET A 158 -1.51 -0.88 17.19
C MET A 158 -1.79 -2.14 16.36
N LEU A 159 -1.00 -3.19 16.55
CA LEU A 159 -1.15 -4.43 15.79
C LEU A 159 -2.46 -5.17 16.15
N ARG A 160 -2.91 -5.09 17.42
CA ARG A 160 -4.23 -5.61 17.83
C ARG A 160 -5.37 -4.83 17.18
N VAL A 161 -5.24 -3.51 17.04
CA VAL A 161 -6.18 -2.69 16.24
C VAL A 161 -6.19 -3.15 14.78
N ILE A 162 -5.02 -3.38 14.16
CA ILE A 162 -4.95 -3.90 12.78
C ILE A 162 -5.66 -5.27 12.68
N ARG A 163 -5.49 -6.16 13.65
CA ARG A 163 -6.20 -7.44 13.71
C ARG A 163 -7.72 -7.25 13.80
N LYS A 164 -8.20 -6.34 14.66
CA LYS A 164 -9.63 -6.00 14.74
C LYS A 164 -10.16 -5.46 13.41
N LEU A 165 -9.41 -4.59 12.70
CA LEU A 165 -9.78 -4.11 11.37
C LEU A 165 -9.90 -5.26 10.36
N LYS A 166 -8.95 -6.20 10.37
CA LYS A 166 -8.93 -7.38 9.49
C LYS A 166 -10.14 -8.29 9.71
N GLU A 167 -10.56 -8.46 10.95
CA GLU A 167 -11.71 -9.29 11.34
C GLU A 167 -13.06 -8.64 10.99
N ASN A 168 -13.13 -7.30 11.01
CA ASN A 168 -14.38 -6.55 10.85
C ASN A 168 -14.54 -5.87 9.48
N SER A 169 -13.59 -6.08 8.53
CA SER A 169 -13.61 -5.45 7.22
C SER A 169 -13.67 -6.47 6.07
N PRO A 170 -14.35 -6.16 4.95
CA PRO A 170 -14.28 -6.95 3.73
C PRO A 170 -12.93 -6.82 3.00
N ALA A 171 -12.14 -5.77 3.26
CA ALA A 171 -10.82 -5.61 2.66
C ALA A 171 -9.87 -6.75 3.07
N VAL A 172 -8.90 -7.06 2.20
CA VAL A 172 -7.79 -7.95 2.55
C VAL A 172 -6.70 -7.12 3.21
N ILE A 173 -6.40 -7.41 4.48
CA ILE A 173 -5.44 -6.63 5.26
C ILE A 173 -4.20 -7.47 5.56
N LYS A 174 -3.01 -6.91 5.29
CA LYS A 174 -1.71 -7.38 5.72
C LYS A 174 -1.20 -6.49 6.84
N ALA A 175 -0.61 -7.09 7.88
CA ALA A 175 -0.10 -6.39 9.05
C ALA A 175 1.43 -6.38 9.04
N THR A 176 2.02 -5.22 9.33
CA THR A 176 3.48 -5.05 9.38
C THR A 176 3.88 -4.46 10.73
N PHE A 177 4.77 -5.15 11.44
CA PHE A 177 5.41 -4.63 12.63
C PHE A 177 6.55 -3.67 12.24
N LEU A 178 6.49 -2.43 12.72
CA LEU A 178 7.48 -1.37 12.46
C LEU A 178 7.97 -0.72 13.77
N GLY A 179 8.33 -1.50 14.77
CA GLY A 179 8.94 -0.96 16.01
C GLY A 179 10.24 -0.19 15.75
N ALA A 180 10.91 -0.47 14.65
CA ALA A 180 12.10 0.24 14.17
C ALA A 180 11.76 1.43 13.23
N HIS A 181 10.79 2.27 13.60
CA HIS A 181 10.40 3.46 12.85
C HIS A 181 11.19 4.70 13.28
N ALA A 182 11.42 4.87 14.57
CA ALA A 182 12.26 5.93 15.13
C ALA A 182 12.84 5.47 16.47
N ILE A 183 13.93 6.12 16.92
CA ILE A 183 14.46 5.91 18.26
C ILE A 183 13.70 6.80 19.24
N PRO A 184 13.02 6.25 20.28
CA PRO A 184 12.34 7.03 21.29
C PRO A 184 13.31 7.92 22.08
N ALA A 185 12.83 9.06 22.58
CA ALA A 185 13.66 10.00 23.33
C ALA A 185 14.40 9.34 24.51
N ALA A 186 13.77 8.39 25.20
CA ALA A 186 14.36 7.66 26.33
C ALA A 186 15.57 6.76 25.95
N TYR A 187 15.79 6.53 24.66
CA TYR A 187 16.87 5.66 24.15
C TYR A 187 17.88 6.37 23.25
N GLN A 188 17.79 7.70 23.10
CA GLN A 188 18.70 8.45 22.21
C GLN A 188 20.16 8.30 22.62
N ASP A 189 20.46 8.30 23.91
CA ASP A 189 21.82 8.10 24.44
C ASP A 189 22.25 6.63 24.46
N ASN A 190 21.35 5.69 24.21
CA ASN A 190 21.64 4.25 24.19
C ASN A 190 20.77 3.50 23.19
N ARG A 191 21.03 3.71 21.91
CA ARG A 191 20.32 3.08 20.78
C ARG A 191 20.29 1.55 20.86
N ASN A 192 21.42 0.95 21.27
CA ASN A 192 21.53 -0.51 21.38
C ASN A 192 20.47 -1.09 22.34
N LYS A 193 20.16 -0.40 23.42
CA LYS A 193 19.12 -0.84 24.36
C LYS A 193 17.73 -0.86 23.72
N TYR A 194 17.44 0.07 22.80
CA TYR A 194 16.18 0.05 22.06
C TYR A 194 16.15 -1.09 21.02
N ILE A 195 17.25 -1.33 20.33
CA ILE A 195 17.38 -2.47 19.42
C ILE A 195 17.21 -3.78 20.17
N ASP A 196 17.84 -3.90 21.35
CA ASP A 196 17.67 -5.07 22.24
C ASP A 196 16.21 -5.26 22.66
N LEU A 197 15.47 -4.17 22.95
CA LEU A 197 14.02 -4.21 23.23
C LEU A 197 13.23 -4.73 22.03
N ILE A 198 13.53 -4.24 20.82
CA ILE A 198 12.88 -4.70 19.60
C ILE A 198 13.09 -6.20 19.40
N ILE A 199 14.34 -6.68 19.45
CA ILE A 199 14.69 -8.05 19.08
C ILE A 199 14.38 -9.08 20.18
N ASN A 200 14.48 -8.71 21.44
CA ASN A 200 14.34 -9.65 22.56
C ASN A 200 12.96 -9.60 23.24
N GLU A 201 12.16 -8.56 22.97
CA GLU A 201 10.85 -8.42 23.58
C GLU A 201 9.73 -8.17 22.56
N MET A 202 9.82 -7.13 21.71
CA MET A 202 8.73 -6.80 20.78
C MET A 202 8.51 -7.90 19.75
N ILE A 203 9.54 -8.30 18.99
CA ILE A 203 9.42 -9.32 17.95
C ILE A 203 8.88 -10.65 18.50
N PRO A 204 9.40 -11.21 19.61
CA PRO A 204 8.85 -12.43 20.20
C PRO A 204 7.38 -12.32 20.60
N LYS A 205 6.95 -11.18 21.20
CA LYS A 205 5.56 -10.97 21.59
C LYS A 205 4.64 -10.82 20.37
N VAL A 206 5.04 -10.04 19.37
CA VAL A 206 4.31 -9.87 18.09
C VAL A 206 4.08 -11.22 17.41
N ALA A 207 5.14 -12.03 17.33
CA ALA A 207 5.06 -13.36 16.73
C ALA A 207 4.26 -14.33 17.60
N GLY A 208 4.42 -14.28 18.92
CA GLY A 208 3.68 -15.12 19.86
C GLY A 208 2.17 -14.92 19.82
N GLU A 209 1.69 -13.69 19.54
CA GLU A 209 0.29 -13.37 19.32
C GLU A 209 -0.16 -13.50 17.84
N GLY A 210 0.74 -13.79 16.90
CA GLY A 210 0.43 -13.89 15.47
C GLY A 210 -0.10 -12.58 14.87
N LEU A 211 0.47 -11.42 15.28
CA LEU A 211 -0.09 -10.11 14.97
C LEU A 211 0.37 -9.52 13.64
N ALA A 212 1.49 -9.97 13.09
CA ALA A 212 2.06 -9.41 11.88
C ALA A 212 2.48 -10.46 10.85
N ASP A 213 2.36 -10.11 9.58
CA ASP A 213 2.87 -10.87 8.43
C ASP A 213 4.35 -10.49 8.16
N TYR A 214 4.70 -9.22 8.40
CA TYR A 214 5.99 -8.62 8.04
C TYR A 214 6.63 -7.89 9.23
N CYS A 215 7.95 -7.71 9.14
CA CYS A 215 8.72 -6.78 9.95
C CYS A 215 9.41 -5.77 9.04
N ASP A 216 9.27 -4.49 9.35
CA ASP A 216 9.82 -3.39 8.59
C ASP A 216 10.81 -2.57 9.46
N VAL A 217 11.75 -1.90 8.81
CA VAL A 217 12.75 -1.02 9.45
C VAL A 217 12.90 0.24 8.61
N PHE A 218 12.89 1.40 9.25
CA PHE A 218 13.23 2.65 8.58
C PHE A 218 14.76 2.78 8.49
N CYS A 219 15.31 2.24 7.41
CA CYS A 219 16.75 2.20 7.13
C CYS A 219 17.17 3.44 6.34
N ASP A 220 17.39 4.55 7.03
CA ASP A 220 17.81 5.79 6.38
C ASP A 220 18.69 6.67 7.30
N LYS A 221 19.28 7.72 6.74
CA LYS A 221 20.09 8.69 7.45
C LYS A 221 19.30 9.34 8.59
N GLY A 222 19.83 9.21 9.82
CA GLY A 222 19.18 9.73 11.03
C GLY A 222 18.23 8.75 11.71
N PHE A 223 17.90 7.62 11.07
CA PHE A 223 17.06 6.55 11.60
C PHE A 223 17.88 5.29 11.92
N PHE A 224 17.62 4.16 11.30
CA PHE A 224 18.37 2.92 11.54
C PHE A 224 19.45 2.72 10.46
N THR A 225 20.62 2.28 10.89
CA THR A 225 21.73 1.93 9.99
C THR A 225 21.50 0.57 9.34
N THR A 226 22.22 0.27 8.27
CA THR A 226 22.19 -1.06 7.62
C THR A 226 22.58 -2.19 8.56
N ALA A 227 23.51 -1.96 9.48
CA ALA A 227 23.93 -2.96 10.48
C ALA A 227 22.81 -3.24 11.50
N GLU A 228 22.16 -2.20 12.02
CA GLU A 228 21.01 -2.32 12.92
C GLU A 228 19.84 -3.01 12.23
N THR A 229 19.57 -2.62 10.98
CA THR A 229 18.54 -3.23 10.13
C THR A 229 18.78 -4.73 9.93
N ASP A 230 20.03 -5.14 9.62
CA ASP A 230 20.39 -6.55 9.44
C ASP A 230 20.10 -7.39 10.70
N ILE A 231 20.43 -6.86 11.88
CA ILE A 231 20.20 -7.54 13.15
C ILE A 231 18.70 -7.71 13.43
N ILE A 232 17.92 -6.65 13.25
CA ILE A 232 16.47 -6.64 13.47
C ILE A 232 15.77 -7.63 12.54
N LEU A 233 16.03 -7.54 11.23
CA LEU A 233 15.37 -8.38 10.23
C LEU A 233 15.77 -9.86 10.37
N LYS A 234 17.02 -10.16 10.72
CA LYS A 234 17.45 -11.52 11.03
C LYS A 234 16.77 -12.07 12.28
N SER A 235 16.55 -11.23 13.29
CA SER A 235 15.76 -11.64 14.46
C SER A 235 14.32 -11.93 14.08
N ALA A 236 13.67 -11.03 13.33
CA ALA A 236 12.29 -11.18 12.86
C ALA A 236 12.09 -12.47 12.04
N SER A 237 13.05 -12.79 11.15
CA SER A 237 12.96 -13.97 10.30
C SER A 237 12.97 -15.30 11.09
N LYS A 238 13.61 -15.35 12.28
CA LYS A 238 13.57 -16.53 13.16
C LYS A 238 12.17 -16.84 13.68
N TYR A 239 11.30 -15.84 13.72
CA TYR A 239 9.91 -15.91 14.14
C TYR A 239 8.93 -15.97 12.95
N GLY A 240 9.43 -16.11 11.72
CA GLY A 240 8.61 -16.23 10.52
C GLY A 240 8.10 -14.91 9.94
N LEU A 241 8.46 -13.76 10.51
CA LEU A 241 8.15 -12.45 9.95
C LEU A 241 9.04 -12.16 8.75
N LYS A 242 8.45 -11.86 7.61
CA LYS A 242 9.18 -11.53 6.39
C LYS A 242 9.60 -10.07 6.38
N ALA A 243 10.72 -9.76 5.72
CA ALA A 243 11.30 -8.41 5.74
C ALA A 243 10.59 -7.47 4.75
N LYS A 244 10.43 -6.22 5.16
CA LYS A 244 10.19 -5.03 4.34
C LYS A 244 11.10 -3.91 4.82
N ILE A 245 11.34 -2.88 4.03
CA ILE A 245 12.22 -1.77 4.43
C ILE A 245 11.73 -0.45 3.83
N HIS A 246 11.62 0.60 4.68
CA HIS A 246 11.67 1.97 4.21
C HIS A 246 13.12 2.26 3.86
N ALA A 247 13.40 2.54 2.59
CA ALA A 247 14.75 2.59 2.04
C ALA A 247 14.97 3.82 1.16
N ASN A 248 16.08 4.52 1.38
CA ASN A 248 16.57 5.55 0.48
C ASN A 248 15.55 6.68 0.20
N GLU A 249 14.79 7.09 1.20
CA GLU A 249 13.87 8.24 1.15
C GLU A 249 14.65 9.55 1.23
N LEU A 250 15.48 9.71 2.27
CA LEU A 250 16.19 10.93 2.60
C LEU A 250 17.61 10.96 2.01
N ALA A 251 18.28 9.80 1.98
CA ALA A 251 19.63 9.63 1.46
C ALA A 251 19.82 8.24 0.84
N ASN A 252 20.85 8.08 0.00
CA ASN A 252 21.30 6.74 -0.39
C ASN A 252 22.05 6.10 0.80
N SER A 253 21.32 5.39 1.65
CA SER A 253 21.79 4.84 2.94
C SER A 253 22.09 3.34 2.92
N GLY A 254 22.02 2.70 1.73
CA GLY A 254 22.23 1.26 1.58
C GLY A 254 21.02 0.40 1.96
N GLY A 255 19.84 1.03 2.12
CA GLY A 255 18.58 0.36 2.47
C GLY A 255 18.17 -0.70 1.44
N VAL A 256 18.39 -0.43 0.15
CA VAL A 256 18.12 -1.38 -0.94
C VAL A 256 18.97 -2.64 -0.82
N GLN A 257 20.29 -2.47 -0.66
CA GLN A 257 21.23 -3.59 -0.60
C GLN A 257 20.97 -4.47 0.64
N ILE A 258 20.70 -3.85 1.80
CA ILE A 258 20.39 -4.61 3.02
C ILE A 258 19.03 -5.30 2.93
N GLY A 259 18.05 -4.71 2.21
CA GLY A 259 16.76 -5.34 1.90
C GLY A 259 16.94 -6.60 1.07
N ILE A 260 17.67 -6.52 -0.02
CA ILE A 260 17.97 -7.66 -0.89
C ILE A 260 18.70 -8.76 -0.11
N LYS A 261 19.71 -8.41 0.69
CA LYS A 261 20.45 -9.35 1.55
C LYS A 261 19.52 -10.12 2.50
N ASN A 262 18.52 -9.45 3.08
CA ASN A 262 17.55 -10.04 3.99
C ASN A 262 16.31 -10.61 3.26
N LYS A 263 16.34 -10.70 1.92
CA LYS A 263 15.24 -11.22 1.09
C LYS A 263 13.91 -10.49 1.35
N ALA A 264 13.99 -9.17 1.49
CA ALA A 264 12.81 -8.34 1.70
C ALA A 264 11.81 -8.53 0.55
N ILE A 265 10.52 -8.61 0.91
CA ILE A 265 9.43 -8.69 -0.08
C ILE A 265 9.40 -7.41 -0.90
N SER A 266 9.51 -6.26 -0.24
CA SER A 266 9.65 -4.96 -0.91
C SER A 266 10.66 -4.07 -0.20
N VAL A 267 11.18 -3.10 -0.96
CA VAL A 267 11.88 -1.91 -0.49
C VAL A 267 11.08 -0.70 -0.96
N ASP A 268 10.72 0.15 -0.04
CA ASP A 268 9.70 1.16 -0.22
C ASP A 268 10.33 2.56 -0.13
N HIS A 269 9.74 3.60 -0.77
CA HIS A 269 10.21 4.97 -1.00
C HIS A 269 11.11 5.12 -2.23
N LEU A 270 12.43 4.98 -2.11
CA LEU A 270 13.38 4.93 -3.22
C LEU A 270 13.62 6.29 -3.93
N GLU A 271 13.36 7.42 -3.25
CA GLU A 271 13.59 8.77 -3.81
C GLU A 271 15.07 9.01 -4.14
N ARG A 272 15.99 8.32 -3.42
CA ARG A 272 17.44 8.50 -3.49
C ARG A 272 18.17 7.25 -3.98
N ILE A 273 17.78 6.75 -5.15
CA ILE A 273 18.45 5.60 -5.78
C ILE A 273 19.03 5.98 -7.15
N GLY A 274 19.99 5.20 -7.60
CA GLY A 274 20.64 5.32 -8.90
C GLY A 274 20.83 3.96 -9.57
N ASP A 275 21.75 3.91 -10.53
CA ASP A 275 22.03 2.72 -11.33
C ASP A 275 22.47 1.51 -10.48
N GLU A 276 23.22 1.75 -9.39
CA GLU A 276 23.71 0.67 -8.52
C GLU A 276 22.53 -0.07 -7.86
N GLU A 277 21.58 0.67 -7.27
CA GLU A 277 20.40 0.11 -6.62
C GLU A 277 19.47 -0.57 -7.63
N ILE A 278 19.29 0.03 -8.81
CA ILE A 278 18.49 -0.55 -9.90
C ILE A 278 19.09 -1.88 -10.35
N ASN A 279 20.41 -1.94 -10.57
CA ASN A 279 21.09 -3.18 -10.96
C ASN A 279 21.01 -4.26 -9.87
N ALA A 280 21.11 -3.87 -8.60
CA ALA A 280 20.93 -4.77 -7.47
C ALA A 280 19.50 -5.36 -7.44
N LEU A 281 18.48 -4.51 -7.63
CA LEU A 281 17.06 -4.92 -7.68
C LEU A 281 16.78 -5.85 -8.87
N LEU A 282 17.35 -5.60 -10.06
CA LEU A 282 17.21 -6.45 -11.24
C LEU A 282 17.71 -7.88 -10.99
N SER A 283 18.71 -8.02 -10.13
CA SER A 283 19.31 -9.31 -9.74
C SER A 283 18.59 -9.98 -8.57
N SER A 284 17.46 -9.45 -8.11
CA SER A 284 16.72 -9.91 -6.93
C SER A 284 15.25 -10.19 -7.22
N ASN A 285 14.54 -10.72 -6.21
CA ASN A 285 13.08 -10.84 -6.21
C ASN A 285 12.39 -9.77 -5.37
N THR A 286 13.14 -8.84 -4.78
CA THR A 286 12.62 -7.75 -3.98
C THR A 286 11.88 -6.74 -4.86
N ILE A 287 10.67 -6.37 -4.49
CA ILE A 287 9.81 -5.48 -5.27
C ILE A 287 10.07 -4.04 -4.85
N PRO A 288 10.50 -3.16 -5.77
CA PRO A 288 10.55 -1.72 -5.49
C PRO A 288 9.14 -1.16 -5.42
N THR A 289 8.82 -0.45 -4.32
CA THR A 289 7.54 0.24 -4.12
C THR A 289 7.80 1.74 -4.00
N VAL A 290 7.22 2.55 -4.88
CA VAL A 290 7.40 4.00 -4.89
C VAL A 290 6.17 4.72 -4.36
N LEU A 291 6.38 5.84 -3.65
CA LEU A 291 5.37 6.53 -2.85
C LEU A 291 5.18 8.00 -3.28
N PRO A 292 4.64 8.26 -4.49
CA PRO A 292 4.60 9.60 -5.07
C PRO A 292 3.80 10.62 -4.23
N SER A 293 2.83 10.18 -3.43
CA SER A 293 2.07 11.08 -2.54
C SER A 293 2.94 11.63 -1.42
N CYS A 294 3.88 10.84 -0.89
CA CYS A 294 4.86 11.27 0.11
C CYS A 294 5.81 12.32 -0.48
N SER A 295 6.42 12.02 -1.63
CA SER A 295 7.32 12.96 -2.32
C SER A 295 6.63 14.29 -2.62
N PHE A 296 5.38 14.24 -3.09
CA PHE A 296 4.55 15.43 -3.35
C PHE A 296 4.30 16.24 -2.07
N PHE A 297 3.81 15.59 -1.02
CA PHE A 297 3.41 16.28 0.21
C PHE A 297 4.61 16.89 0.95
N LEU A 298 5.76 16.20 0.94
CA LEU A 298 7.00 16.69 1.55
C LEU A 298 7.76 17.67 0.66
N ASN A 299 7.39 17.80 -0.62
CA ASN A 299 8.10 18.58 -1.64
C ASN A 299 9.57 18.16 -1.78
N ILE A 300 9.78 16.83 -1.83
CA ILE A 300 11.10 16.21 -2.09
C ILE A 300 11.14 15.62 -3.51
N PRO A 301 12.33 15.29 -4.04
CA PRO A 301 12.43 14.61 -5.33
C PRO A 301 11.63 13.32 -5.36
N PHE A 302 11.04 13.01 -6.53
CA PHE A 302 10.33 11.75 -6.75
C PHE A 302 11.32 10.63 -7.09
N ALA A 303 10.98 9.39 -6.72
CA ALA A 303 11.74 8.22 -7.11
C ALA A 303 11.84 8.10 -8.65
N PRO A 304 12.98 7.64 -9.22
CA PRO A 304 13.22 7.60 -10.67
C PRO A 304 12.50 6.43 -11.34
N ALA A 305 11.17 6.33 -11.16
CA ALA A 305 10.35 5.19 -11.58
C ALA A 305 10.41 4.91 -13.08
N ARG A 306 10.52 5.96 -13.94
CA ARG A 306 10.70 5.75 -15.39
C ARG A 306 11.97 4.98 -15.68
N MET A 307 13.10 5.36 -15.06
CA MET A 307 14.38 4.69 -15.22
C MET A 307 14.31 3.23 -14.73
N MET A 308 13.61 2.98 -13.62
CA MET A 308 13.40 1.60 -13.11
C MET A 308 12.68 0.73 -14.13
N ILE A 309 11.55 1.20 -14.69
CA ILE A 309 10.75 0.43 -15.66
C ILE A 309 11.53 0.22 -16.96
N ASP A 310 12.21 1.26 -17.48
CA ASP A 310 13.00 1.17 -18.71
C ASP A 310 14.18 0.19 -18.56
N SER A 311 14.73 0.05 -17.35
CA SER A 311 15.75 -0.95 -17.02
C SER A 311 15.20 -2.37 -16.89
N GLY A 312 13.88 -2.56 -16.92
CA GLY A 312 13.24 -3.88 -16.84
C GLY A 312 12.67 -4.23 -15.46
N LEU A 313 12.71 -3.33 -14.48
CA LEU A 313 12.05 -3.56 -13.18
C LEU A 313 10.52 -3.48 -13.30
N GLY A 314 9.84 -4.24 -12.45
CA GLY A 314 8.44 -3.98 -12.12
C GLY A 314 8.39 -3.16 -10.83
N ILE A 315 7.48 -2.21 -10.74
CA ILE A 315 7.31 -1.39 -9.55
C ILE A 315 5.88 -1.53 -9.00
N ALA A 316 5.74 -1.45 -7.67
CA ALA A 316 4.47 -1.19 -7.01
C ALA A 316 4.35 0.31 -6.72
N LEU A 317 3.11 0.79 -6.63
CA LEU A 317 2.76 2.15 -6.21
C LEU A 317 1.88 2.05 -4.96
N ALA A 318 2.17 2.83 -3.93
CA ALA A 318 1.40 2.85 -2.70
C ALA A 318 1.25 4.28 -2.15
N THR A 319 0.25 4.50 -1.28
CA THR A 319 -0.12 5.85 -0.84
C THR A 319 0.78 6.40 0.25
N ASP A 320 1.39 5.54 1.05
CA ASP A 320 2.01 5.94 2.32
C ASP A 320 1.02 6.68 3.24
N PHE A 321 -0.28 6.29 3.20
CA PHE A 321 -1.29 7.03 3.97
C PHE A 321 -0.94 7.06 5.45
N ASN A 322 -0.45 8.21 5.90
CA ASN A 322 0.00 8.47 7.26
C ASN A 322 -0.24 9.94 7.64
N PRO A 323 -0.20 10.32 8.93
CA PRO A 323 -0.53 11.68 9.36
C PRO A 323 0.55 12.72 9.06
N GLY A 324 1.76 12.32 8.69
CA GLY A 324 2.94 13.21 8.63
C GLY A 324 3.41 13.59 7.25
N SER A 325 3.48 12.61 6.36
CA SER A 325 4.10 12.74 5.04
C SER A 325 3.14 12.47 3.88
N SER A 326 1.96 11.87 4.15
CA SER A 326 0.97 11.58 3.10
C SER A 326 -0.43 11.37 3.71
N PRO A 327 -1.16 12.43 4.12
CA PRO A 327 -2.45 12.26 4.79
C PRO A 327 -3.60 11.96 3.82
N SER A 328 -3.39 11.07 2.86
CA SER A 328 -4.37 10.74 1.82
C SER A 328 -4.23 9.31 1.30
N GLY A 329 -5.33 8.58 1.26
CA GLY A 329 -5.45 7.27 0.57
C GLY A 329 -6.02 7.38 -0.85
N ASN A 330 -5.94 8.55 -1.50
CA ASN A 330 -6.52 8.80 -2.82
C ASN A 330 -5.64 8.20 -3.94
N ILE A 331 -5.95 6.97 -4.35
CA ILE A 331 -5.22 6.25 -5.43
C ILE A 331 -5.33 6.97 -6.79
N PRO A 332 -6.49 7.49 -7.26
CA PRO A 332 -6.53 8.28 -8.50
C PRO A 332 -5.58 9.47 -8.52
N LEU A 333 -5.46 10.22 -7.41
CA LEU A 333 -4.49 11.31 -7.29
C LEU A 333 -3.06 10.78 -7.33
N LEU A 334 -2.76 9.69 -6.61
CA LEU A 334 -1.45 9.04 -6.60
C LEU A 334 -1.02 8.63 -8.02
N MET A 335 -1.93 8.02 -8.80
CA MET A 335 -1.67 7.64 -10.19
C MET A 335 -1.37 8.87 -11.06
N ALA A 336 -2.13 9.96 -10.89
CA ALA A 336 -1.88 11.22 -11.60
C ALA A 336 -0.53 11.84 -11.24
N LEU A 337 -0.13 11.80 -9.96
CA LEU A 337 1.21 12.25 -9.54
C LEU A 337 2.31 11.41 -10.18
N ALA A 338 2.16 10.08 -10.21
CA ALA A 338 3.13 9.19 -10.84
C ALA A 338 3.22 9.43 -12.37
N CYS A 339 2.10 9.66 -13.05
CA CYS A 339 2.12 10.04 -14.47
C CYS A 339 2.88 11.34 -14.70
N ASN A 340 2.56 12.40 -13.95
CA ASN A 340 3.06 13.73 -14.21
C ASN A 340 4.53 13.92 -13.75
N HIS A 341 4.89 13.37 -12.60
CA HIS A 341 6.20 13.60 -11.98
C HIS A 341 7.20 12.46 -12.20
N MET A 342 6.72 11.22 -12.36
CA MET A 342 7.58 10.06 -12.59
C MET A 342 7.56 9.58 -14.05
N ARG A 343 6.78 10.24 -14.94
CA ARG A 343 6.64 9.93 -16.37
C ARG A 343 6.14 8.49 -16.63
N LEU A 344 5.26 8.01 -15.79
CA LEU A 344 4.61 6.72 -15.99
C LEU A 344 3.38 6.87 -16.90
N THR A 345 3.10 5.84 -17.69
CA THR A 345 1.84 5.79 -18.46
C THR A 345 0.68 5.43 -17.53
N PRO A 346 -0.57 5.77 -17.89
CA PRO A 346 -1.77 5.32 -17.18
C PRO A 346 -1.79 3.82 -16.88
N GLN A 347 -1.40 2.97 -17.83
CA GLN A 347 -1.36 1.53 -17.70
C GLN A 347 -0.30 1.07 -16.68
N GLU A 348 0.88 1.69 -16.71
CA GLU A 348 1.95 1.37 -15.75
C GLU A 348 1.53 1.72 -14.31
N THR A 349 0.89 2.89 -14.12
CA THR A 349 0.38 3.27 -12.79
C THR A 349 -0.74 2.35 -12.33
N PHE A 350 -1.65 1.99 -13.23
CA PHE A 350 -2.73 1.05 -12.96
C PHE A 350 -2.21 -0.32 -12.48
N HIS A 351 -1.22 -0.87 -13.18
CA HIS A 351 -0.60 -2.13 -12.75
C HIS A 351 0.19 -1.97 -11.43
N GLY A 352 0.80 -0.82 -11.20
CA GLY A 352 1.49 -0.49 -9.95
C GLY A 352 0.57 -0.56 -8.73
N VAL A 353 -0.66 -0.05 -8.84
CA VAL A 353 -1.66 -0.02 -7.74
C VAL A 353 -2.60 -1.24 -7.73
N THR A 354 -2.44 -2.18 -8.65
CA THR A 354 -3.26 -3.40 -8.71
C THR A 354 -2.39 -4.64 -8.54
N ILE A 355 -1.96 -5.28 -9.64
CA ILE A 355 -1.26 -6.56 -9.58
C ILE A 355 0.12 -6.47 -8.90
N ASN A 356 0.87 -5.39 -9.13
CA ASN A 356 2.19 -5.22 -8.50
C ASN A 356 2.06 -4.84 -7.02
N GLY A 357 1.08 -4.01 -6.66
CA GLY A 357 0.74 -3.77 -5.26
C GLY A 357 0.29 -5.04 -4.55
N ALA A 358 -0.51 -5.89 -5.22
CA ALA A 358 -0.87 -7.20 -4.69
C ALA A 358 0.35 -8.12 -4.53
N ALA A 359 1.31 -8.08 -5.46
CA ALA A 359 2.55 -8.84 -5.36
C ALA A 359 3.42 -8.39 -4.18
N ALA A 360 3.53 -7.07 -3.94
CA ALA A 360 4.24 -6.52 -2.80
C ALA A 360 3.62 -6.89 -1.43
N MET A 361 2.38 -7.39 -1.43
CA MET A 361 1.69 -7.97 -0.27
C MET A 361 1.58 -9.49 -0.33
N GLU A 362 2.19 -10.16 -1.32
CA GLU A 362 2.13 -11.61 -1.53
C GLU A 362 0.71 -12.18 -1.72
N ILE A 363 -0.20 -11.39 -2.29
CA ILE A 363 -1.60 -11.78 -2.54
C ILE A 363 -1.98 -11.76 -4.04
N SER A 364 -1.01 -11.57 -4.92
CA SER A 364 -1.25 -11.48 -6.37
C SER A 364 -1.82 -12.76 -7.00
N HIS A 365 -1.66 -13.90 -6.34
CA HIS A 365 -2.30 -15.15 -6.75
C HIS A 365 -3.84 -15.11 -6.64
N SER A 366 -4.38 -14.24 -5.78
CA SER A 366 -5.82 -14.14 -5.49
C SER A 366 -6.45 -12.78 -5.81
N LEU A 367 -5.65 -11.73 -5.99
CA LEU A 367 -6.11 -10.36 -6.20
C LEU A 367 -5.30 -9.61 -7.27
N GLY A 368 -5.69 -8.39 -7.60
CA GLY A 368 -4.93 -7.46 -8.44
C GLY A 368 -5.10 -7.64 -9.95
N SER A 369 -5.83 -8.65 -10.42
CA SER A 369 -6.23 -8.79 -11.84
C SER A 369 -7.57 -9.50 -11.96
N ILE A 370 -8.21 -9.39 -13.13
CA ILE A 370 -9.44 -10.09 -13.48
C ILE A 370 -9.05 -11.40 -14.17
N PHE A 371 -9.23 -12.51 -13.44
CA PHE A 371 -8.96 -13.84 -13.95
C PHE A 371 -9.83 -14.88 -13.20
N PRO A 372 -10.30 -15.95 -13.85
CA PRO A 372 -11.10 -16.97 -13.20
C PRO A 372 -10.40 -17.56 -11.96
N GLY A 373 -11.14 -17.70 -10.87
CA GLY A 373 -10.64 -18.19 -9.57
C GLY A 373 -10.09 -17.11 -8.63
N LYS A 374 -9.81 -15.90 -9.11
CA LYS A 374 -9.44 -14.77 -8.25
C LYS A 374 -10.65 -14.19 -7.52
N ILE A 375 -10.41 -13.61 -6.37
CA ILE A 375 -11.43 -12.94 -5.55
C ILE A 375 -12.00 -11.75 -6.33
N ALA A 376 -13.32 -11.62 -6.35
CA ALA A 376 -14.01 -10.54 -7.03
C ALA A 376 -13.99 -9.26 -6.20
N ASN A 377 -12.80 -8.61 -6.15
CA ASN A 377 -12.61 -7.25 -5.67
C ASN A 377 -12.52 -6.34 -6.90
N LEU A 378 -13.59 -5.60 -7.18
CA LEU A 378 -13.78 -4.87 -8.43
C LEU A 378 -14.26 -3.45 -8.18
N ILE A 379 -13.86 -2.55 -9.08
CA ILE A 379 -14.37 -1.19 -9.19
C ILE A 379 -15.18 -1.10 -10.48
N ILE A 380 -16.36 -0.50 -10.40
CA ILE A 380 -17.17 -0.10 -11.55
C ILE A 380 -17.19 1.42 -11.58
N THR A 381 -16.84 2.02 -12.72
CA THR A 381 -16.87 3.47 -12.86
C THR A 381 -18.23 3.95 -13.40
N LYS A 382 -18.50 5.24 -13.29
CA LYS A 382 -19.44 5.95 -14.16
C LYS A 382 -19.00 5.74 -15.61
N LYS A 383 -19.90 5.96 -16.57
CA LYS A 383 -19.54 5.89 -18.00
C LYS A 383 -18.49 6.95 -18.34
N ILE A 384 -17.29 6.51 -18.61
CA ILE A 384 -16.13 7.31 -19.03
C ILE A 384 -15.40 6.61 -20.19
N PRO A 385 -14.67 7.33 -21.03
CA PRO A 385 -14.15 6.76 -22.29
C PRO A 385 -13.02 5.75 -22.10
N SER A 386 -12.14 5.92 -21.08
CA SER A 386 -10.95 5.09 -20.93
C SER A 386 -10.30 5.20 -19.53
N LEU A 387 -9.34 4.34 -19.25
CA LEU A 387 -8.46 4.43 -18.09
C LEU A 387 -7.64 5.73 -18.13
N ASP A 388 -7.22 6.19 -19.30
CA ASP A 388 -6.48 7.44 -19.46
C ASP A 388 -7.32 8.63 -18.96
N TYR A 389 -8.61 8.65 -19.32
CA TYR A 389 -9.55 9.67 -18.84
C TYR A 389 -9.75 9.58 -17.32
N PHE A 390 -9.83 8.38 -16.77
CA PHE A 390 -9.96 8.17 -15.33
C PHE A 390 -8.84 8.87 -14.55
N ILE A 391 -7.61 8.76 -15.05
CA ILE A 391 -6.43 9.36 -14.42
C ILE A 391 -6.30 10.84 -14.77
N TYR A 392 -6.57 11.22 -16.03
CA TYR A 392 -6.54 12.62 -16.49
C TYR A 392 -7.47 13.53 -15.67
N ALA A 393 -8.68 13.04 -15.38
CA ALA A 393 -9.69 13.79 -14.64
C ALA A 393 -9.69 13.46 -13.13
N PHE A 394 -8.51 13.29 -12.53
CA PHE A 394 -8.27 12.83 -11.14
C PHE A 394 -8.99 13.63 -10.05
N GLY A 395 -9.44 14.85 -10.34
CA GLY A 395 -10.21 15.68 -9.41
C GLY A 395 -11.70 15.30 -9.29
N THR A 396 -12.17 14.36 -10.14
CA THR A 396 -13.57 13.90 -10.15
C THR A 396 -13.65 12.47 -9.65
N ASN A 397 -14.60 12.19 -8.76
CA ASN A 397 -14.89 10.81 -8.38
C ASN A 397 -15.63 10.08 -9.52
N HIS A 398 -14.91 9.25 -10.24
CA HIS A 398 -15.44 8.43 -11.34
C HIS A 398 -15.99 7.07 -10.88
N ILE A 399 -15.76 6.66 -9.63
CA ILE A 399 -16.25 5.38 -9.11
C ILE A 399 -17.76 5.45 -8.94
N SER A 400 -18.44 4.46 -9.46
CA SER A 400 -19.89 4.28 -9.32
C SER A 400 -20.21 3.21 -8.29
N LYS A 401 -19.51 2.07 -8.34
CA LYS A 401 -19.74 0.94 -7.44
C LYS A 401 -18.42 0.30 -7.04
N VAL A 402 -18.36 -0.20 -5.82
CA VAL A 402 -17.24 -1.02 -5.30
C VAL A 402 -17.79 -2.38 -4.88
N ILE A 403 -17.15 -3.44 -5.35
CA ILE A 403 -17.46 -4.83 -5.01
C ILE A 403 -16.25 -5.42 -4.30
N LEU A 404 -16.43 -5.91 -3.08
CA LEU A 404 -15.42 -6.64 -2.34
C LEU A 404 -15.91 -8.03 -1.95
N LYS A 405 -15.08 -9.04 -2.20
CA LYS A 405 -15.41 -10.47 -1.98
C LYS A 405 -16.77 -10.82 -2.62
N GLY A 406 -16.98 -10.33 -3.84
CA GLY A 406 -18.19 -10.58 -4.62
C GLY A 406 -19.45 -9.86 -4.13
N LYS A 407 -19.36 -9.02 -3.10
CA LYS A 407 -20.50 -8.28 -2.53
C LYS A 407 -20.38 -6.79 -2.85
N LEU A 408 -21.50 -6.19 -3.25
CA LEU A 408 -21.61 -4.75 -3.46
C LEU A 408 -21.44 -4.04 -2.10
N LEU A 409 -20.42 -3.19 -2.01
CA LEU A 409 -20.09 -2.45 -0.79
C LEU A 409 -20.65 -1.02 -0.82
N HIS A 410 -20.41 -0.31 -1.94
CA HIS A 410 -20.80 1.07 -2.15
C HIS A 410 -21.43 1.28 -3.52
N THR A 411 -22.41 2.19 -3.57
CA THR A 411 -22.99 2.75 -4.79
C THR A 411 -23.05 4.27 -4.63
N TYR A 412 -22.53 5.04 -5.63
CA TYR A 412 -22.52 6.50 -5.66
C TYR A 412 -23.52 7.05 -6.70
#